data_7c823107d0cc2ebab6594017a0912f33
#
_entry.id   7c823107d0cc2ebab6594017a0912f33
#
_cell.length_a   1.000
_cell.length_b   1.000
_cell.length_c   1.000
_cell.angle_alpha   90.00
_cell.angle_beta   90.00
_cell.angle_gamma   90.00
#
_symmetry.space_group_name_H-M   'P 1'
#
loop_
_entity.id
_entity.type
_entity.pdbx_description
1 polymer ?
#
loop_
_entity_poly.entity_id
_entity_poly.type
_entity_poly.pdbx_seq_one_letter_code
_entity_poly.pdbx_strand_id
1 'polypeptide(L)'
;VYSEREDLMLHRDGKVLTTKERRFFDMNNPDAIAYLTDKVIGQLKKYDFEYMKMDYNDTIGIGCDGAESLGEGLRRDREASVNFVRKVKEEIPGIILENCASGGHKLEPLMMSECSMASFSDAHECEEIPVIAAALHRTILPRQSQIWAVIRKTDSVKRIGYTVASTFLGRMCFSGDVTELSAKQWKAIEDGMAFYKKAAPAIRDGYSYIESHKGSSDRQL
;
A
#
# COMPACT_ATOMS: atom_id res chain seq x y z
N VAL A 1 -21.33 7.18 9.39
CA VAL A 1 -21.36 7.59 7.98
C VAL A 1 -22.14 6.58 7.14
N TYR A 2 -21.78 5.31 7.16
CA TYR A 2 -22.36 4.28 6.28
C TYR A 2 -23.88 4.10 6.44
N SER A 3 -24.44 4.30 7.63
CA SER A 3 -25.87 4.15 7.91
C SER A 3 -26.67 5.43 7.73
N GLU A 4 -26.01 6.59 7.71
CA GLU A 4 -26.69 7.89 7.81
C GLU A 4 -26.58 8.72 6.54
N ARG A 5 -25.57 8.44 5.70
CA ARG A 5 -25.27 9.23 4.50
C ARG A 5 -25.20 8.32 3.26
N GLU A 6 -26.30 7.61 2.99
CA GLU A 6 -26.44 6.77 1.79
C GLU A 6 -26.40 7.57 0.49
N ASP A 7 -26.76 8.85 0.57
CA ASP A 7 -26.68 9.84 -0.50
C ASP A 7 -25.26 10.05 -1.05
N LEU A 8 -24.23 9.70 -0.25
CA LEU A 8 -22.81 9.81 -0.65
C LEU A 8 -22.23 8.51 -1.22
N MET A 9 -23.01 7.42 -1.21
CA MET A 9 -22.50 6.08 -1.54
C MET A 9 -22.78 5.71 -3.00
N LEU A 10 -21.92 4.85 -3.55
CA LEU A 10 -22.17 4.23 -4.84
C LEU A 10 -23.42 3.37 -4.82
N HIS A 11 -24.16 3.40 -5.95
CA HIS A 11 -25.36 2.58 -6.16
C HIS A 11 -25.13 1.57 -7.30
N ARG A 12 -25.89 0.48 -7.24
CA ARG A 12 -26.06 -0.48 -8.32
C ARG A 12 -27.51 -0.95 -8.36
N ASP A 13 -28.10 -0.88 -9.54
CA ASP A 13 -29.52 -1.18 -9.75
C ASP A 13 -30.44 -0.37 -8.79
N GLY A 14 -30.09 0.90 -8.58
CA GLY A 14 -30.81 1.83 -7.72
C GLY A 14 -30.67 1.57 -6.20
N LYS A 15 -29.80 0.65 -5.79
CA LYS A 15 -29.57 0.31 -4.36
C LYS A 15 -28.12 0.65 -3.99
N VAL A 16 -27.91 1.04 -2.71
CA VAL A 16 -26.56 1.26 -2.19
C VAL A 16 -25.72 -0.01 -2.39
N LEU A 17 -24.59 0.15 -3.10
CA LEU A 17 -23.68 -0.94 -3.36
C LEU A 17 -22.98 -1.36 -2.07
N THR A 18 -23.24 -2.59 -1.65
CA THR A 18 -22.65 -3.19 -0.45
C THR A 18 -21.96 -4.49 -0.81
N THR A 19 -20.68 -4.59 -0.49
CA THR A 19 -19.88 -5.81 -0.66
C THR A 19 -19.46 -6.29 0.73
N LYS A 20 -19.90 -7.49 1.12
CA LYS A 20 -19.81 -7.93 2.52
C LYS A 20 -20.48 -6.90 3.43
N GLU A 21 -19.75 -6.24 4.32
CA GLU A 21 -20.26 -5.19 5.21
C GLU A 21 -19.77 -3.80 4.84
N ARG A 22 -19.18 -3.64 3.65
CA ARG A 22 -18.55 -2.39 3.20
C ARG A 22 -19.35 -1.71 2.13
N ARG A 23 -19.35 -0.39 2.17
CA ARG A 23 -19.93 0.51 1.18
C ARG A 23 -18.84 1.40 0.63
N PHE A 24 -19.07 1.99 -0.55
CA PHE A 24 -18.09 2.80 -1.26
C PHE A 24 -18.64 4.18 -1.48
N PHE A 25 -17.82 5.21 -1.29
CA PHE A 25 -18.19 6.55 -1.68
C PHE A 25 -18.34 6.65 -3.19
N ASP A 26 -19.33 7.39 -3.65
CA ASP A 26 -19.42 7.80 -5.05
C ASP A 26 -18.46 8.96 -5.28
N MET A 27 -17.32 8.66 -5.86
CA MET A 27 -16.26 9.64 -6.10
C MET A 27 -16.62 10.62 -7.24
N ASN A 28 -17.70 10.40 -7.98
CA ASN A 28 -18.25 11.38 -8.93
C ASN A 28 -19.25 12.35 -8.26
N ASN A 29 -19.69 12.04 -7.03
CA ASN A 29 -20.62 12.89 -6.29
C ASN A 29 -19.85 14.06 -5.63
N PRO A 30 -20.15 15.33 -5.98
CA PRO A 30 -19.45 16.48 -5.41
C PRO A 30 -19.62 16.59 -3.87
N ASP A 31 -20.74 16.15 -3.32
CA ASP A 31 -20.96 16.17 -1.86
C ASP A 31 -20.08 15.11 -1.16
N ALA A 32 -19.87 13.95 -1.77
CA ALA A 32 -18.92 12.96 -1.26
C ALA A 32 -17.49 13.50 -1.30
N ILE A 33 -17.11 14.17 -2.38
CA ILE A 33 -15.79 14.81 -2.48
C ILE A 33 -15.63 15.94 -1.46
N ALA A 34 -16.64 16.77 -1.25
CA ALA A 34 -16.61 17.82 -0.22
C ALA A 34 -16.45 17.23 1.18
N TYR A 35 -17.22 16.18 1.49
CA TYR A 35 -17.13 15.45 2.74
C TYR A 35 -15.72 14.85 2.96
N LEU A 36 -15.17 14.15 1.97
CA LEU A 36 -13.83 13.57 2.05
C LEU A 36 -12.74 14.64 2.12
N THR A 37 -12.92 15.77 1.44
CA THR A 37 -11.99 16.90 1.54
C THR A 37 -11.93 17.42 2.98
N ASP A 38 -13.06 17.63 3.63
CA ASP A 38 -13.11 18.04 5.04
C ASP A 38 -12.49 16.99 5.97
N LYS A 39 -12.89 15.71 5.81
CA LYS A 39 -12.49 14.65 6.75
C LYS A 39 -11.07 14.13 6.51
N VAL A 40 -10.57 14.09 5.30
CA VAL A 40 -9.23 13.59 5.00
C VAL A 40 -8.25 14.74 4.92
N ILE A 41 -8.40 15.64 3.95
CA ILE A 41 -7.45 16.74 3.74
C ILE A 41 -7.46 17.71 4.92
N GLY A 42 -8.65 18.01 5.46
CA GLY A 42 -8.79 18.84 6.64
C GLY A 42 -8.04 18.29 7.86
N GLN A 43 -8.11 16.95 8.10
CA GLN A 43 -7.38 16.34 9.21
C GLN A 43 -5.87 16.30 8.95
N LEU A 44 -5.44 15.94 7.73
CA LEU A 44 -4.03 15.95 7.37
C LEU A 44 -3.39 17.32 7.62
N LYS A 45 -4.05 18.39 7.18
CA LYS A 45 -3.60 19.77 7.41
C LYS A 45 -3.63 20.19 8.89
N LYS A 46 -4.72 19.85 9.60
CA LYS A 46 -4.91 20.22 11.00
C LYS A 46 -3.83 19.66 11.92
N TYR A 47 -3.37 18.45 11.64
CA TYR A 47 -2.39 17.76 12.47
C TYR A 47 -1.00 17.69 11.84
N ASP A 48 -0.81 18.35 10.71
CA ASP A 48 0.48 18.44 10.00
C ASP A 48 1.04 17.05 9.62
N PHE A 49 0.16 16.19 9.11
CA PHE A 49 0.57 14.85 8.66
C PHE A 49 1.22 14.92 7.28
N GLU A 50 2.43 14.42 7.18
CA GLU A 50 3.19 14.31 5.93
C GLU A 50 3.09 12.91 5.28
N TYR A 51 2.28 12.03 5.84
CA TYR A 51 2.11 10.66 5.38
C TYR A 51 0.65 10.22 5.46
N MET A 52 0.18 9.52 4.42
CA MET A 52 -1.13 8.90 4.41
C MET A 52 -1.07 7.53 3.73
N LYS A 53 -1.60 6.51 4.40
CA LYS A 53 -1.87 5.20 3.81
C LYS A 53 -3.33 5.09 3.39
N MET A 54 -3.55 4.63 2.17
CA MET A 54 -4.89 4.36 1.61
C MET A 54 -5.06 2.87 1.46
N ASP A 55 -5.99 2.27 2.19
CA ASP A 55 -6.23 0.83 2.17
C ASP A 55 -7.63 0.49 1.62
N TYR A 56 -7.66 -0.20 0.48
CA TYR A 56 -8.87 -0.55 -0.28
C TYR A 56 -9.10 -2.05 -0.25
N ASN A 57 -9.67 -2.57 0.81
CA ASN A 57 -9.76 -4.01 1.06
C ASN A 57 -10.90 -4.74 0.35
N ASP A 58 -11.67 -4.04 -0.48
CA ASP A 58 -12.74 -4.64 -1.28
C ASP A 58 -12.84 -4.01 -2.68
N THR A 59 -13.69 -4.59 -3.51
CA THR A 59 -13.90 -4.18 -4.89
C THR A 59 -15.37 -3.95 -5.18
N ILE A 60 -15.66 -2.95 -6.01
CA ILE A 60 -17.02 -2.68 -6.51
C ILE A 60 -17.48 -3.68 -7.59
N GLY A 61 -16.65 -4.65 -7.93
CA GLY A 61 -17.00 -5.74 -8.85
C GLY A 61 -17.24 -5.26 -10.28
N ILE A 62 -18.38 -5.66 -10.87
CA ILE A 62 -18.70 -5.38 -12.28
C ILE A 62 -19.03 -3.93 -12.59
N GLY A 63 -19.15 -3.08 -11.57
CA GLY A 63 -19.39 -1.65 -11.76
C GLY A 63 -20.51 -1.08 -10.90
N CYS A 64 -20.90 0.14 -11.22
CA CYS A 64 -21.89 0.93 -10.49
C CYS A 64 -22.75 1.75 -11.46
N ASP A 65 -23.85 2.29 -10.92
CA ASP A 65 -24.74 3.20 -11.64
C ASP A 65 -24.06 4.56 -11.95
N GLY A 66 -24.74 5.44 -12.63
CA GLY A 66 -24.30 6.81 -12.93
C GLY A 66 -23.68 7.01 -14.30
N ALA A 67 -23.72 5.98 -15.18
CA ALA A 67 -23.27 6.05 -16.56
C ALA A 67 -24.13 5.16 -17.47
N GLU A 68 -23.82 5.15 -18.77
CA GLU A 68 -24.52 4.35 -19.79
C GLU A 68 -24.37 2.83 -19.60
N SER A 69 -23.41 2.40 -18.80
CA SER A 69 -23.24 1.01 -18.39
C SER A 69 -22.55 0.92 -17.04
N LEU A 70 -22.70 -0.22 -16.35
CA LEU A 70 -22.01 -0.47 -15.07
C LEU A 70 -20.48 -0.36 -15.20
N GLY A 71 -19.92 -0.87 -16.30
CA GLY A 71 -18.48 -0.80 -16.56
C GLY A 71 -17.99 0.63 -16.78
N GLU A 72 -18.76 1.47 -17.46
CA GLU A 72 -18.43 2.89 -17.61
C GLU A 72 -18.60 3.65 -16.28
N GLY A 73 -19.58 3.30 -15.46
CA GLY A 73 -19.70 3.81 -14.09
C GLY A 73 -18.44 3.49 -13.27
N LEU A 74 -17.96 2.26 -13.32
CA LEU A 74 -16.71 1.84 -12.69
C LEU A 74 -15.50 2.66 -13.19
N ARG A 75 -15.38 2.84 -14.49
CA ARG A 75 -14.27 3.60 -15.09
C ARG A 75 -14.26 5.04 -14.58
N ARG A 76 -15.43 5.71 -14.57
CA ARG A 76 -15.57 7.10 -14.09
C ARG A 76 -15.27 7.21 -12.60
N ASP A 77 -15.78 6.32 -11.78
CA ASP A 77 -15.53 6.34 -10.33
C ASP A 77 -14.04 6.10 -10.03
N ARG A 78 -13.39 5.20 -10.76
CA ARG A 78 -11.95 4.98 -10.64
C ARG A 78 -11.15 6.24 -11.02
N GLU A 79 -11.49 6.91 -12.10
CA GLU A 79 -10.86 8.17 -12.52
C GLU A 79 -11.04 9.27 -11.46
N ALA A 80 -12.26 9.41 -10.93
CA ALA A 80 -12.57 10.33 -9.85
C ALA A 80 -11.80 10.01 -8.57
N SER A 81 -11.62 8.73 -8.23
CA SER A 81 -10.79 8.28 -7.11
C SER A 81 -9.32 8.70 -7.28
N VAL A 82 -8.74 8.54 -8.48
CA VAL A 82 -7.39 9.01 -8.78
C VAL A 82 -7.30 10.53 -8.69
N ASN A 83 -8.30 11.25 -9.17
CA ASN A 83 -8.36 12.71 -9.08
C ASN A 83 -8.42 13.20 -7.63
N PHE A 84 -9.08 12.47 -6.74
CA PHE A 84 -9.03 12.78 -5.31
C PHE A 84 -7.61 12.59 -4.73
N VAL A 85 -6.90 11.56 -5.13
CA VAL A 85 -5.48 11.35 -4.73
C VAL A 85 -4.61 12.51 -5.22
N ARG A 86 -4.80 12.98 -6.45
CA ARG A 86 -4.12 14.17 -7.00
C ARG A 86 -4.44 15.42 -6.19
N LYS A 87 -5.71 15.61 -5.85
CA LYS A 87 -6.14 16.72 -4.99
C LYS A 87 -5.43 16.71 -3.63
N VAL A 88 -5.27 15.54 -3.00
CA VAL A 88 -4.50 15.42 -1.74
C VAL A 88 -3.07 15.92 -1.93
N LYS A 89 -2.40 15.55 -3.03
CA LYS A 89 -1.02 16.00 -3.33
C LYS A 89 -0.94 17.50 -3.62
N GLU A 90 -1.92 18.05 -4.29
CA GLU A 90 -2.01 19.49 -4.57
C GLU A 90 -2.20 20.30 -3.29
N GLU A 91 -3.07 19.83 -2.41
CA GLU A 91 -3.41 20.50 -1.14
C GLU A 91 -2.35 20.34 -0.06
N ILE A 92 -1.52 19.28 -0.15
CA ILE A 92 -0.44 18.97 0.79
C ILE A 92 0.81 18.60 -0.01
N PRO A 93 1.55 19.60 -0.53
CA PRO A 93 2.76 19.36 -1.31
C PRO A 93 3.81 18.57 -0.51
N GLY A 94 4.35 17.51 -1.10
CA GLY A 94 5.35 16.67 -0.47
C GLY A 94 4.82 15.52 0.37
N ILE A 95 3.49 15.37 0.52
CA ILE A 95 2.90 14.25 1.25
C ILE A 95 3.36 12.91 0.68
N ILE A 96 3.72 11.99 1.56
CA ILE A 96 4.06 10.61 1.21
C ILE A 96 2.78 9.79 1.18
N LEU A 97 2.40 9.29 0.00
CA LEU A 97 1.23 8.44 -0.16
C LEU A 97 1.63 6.98 -0.29
N GLU A 98 1.07 6.12 0.57
CA GLU A 98 1.17 4.67 0.48
C GLU A 98 -0.13 4.09 -0.08
N ASN A 99 -0.02 3.41 -1.21
CA ASN A 99 -1.09 2.61 -1.78
C ASN A 99 -1.14 1.24 -1.11
N CYS A 100 -2.31 0.82 -0.68
CA CYS A 100 -2.56 -0.51 -0.13
C CYS A 100 -3.95 -1.00 -0.56
N ALA A 101 -4.05 -2.29 -0.78
CA ALA A 101 -5.32 -2.98 -1.00
C ALA A 101 -5.14 -4.43 -0.57
N SER A 102 -5.38 -4.73 0.72
CA SER A 102 -4.98 -6.01 1.32
C SER A 102 -3.55 -6.38 0.90
N GLY A 103 -2.61 -5.48 1.17
CA GLY A 103 -1.27 -5.55 0.60
C GLY A 103 -1.22 -5.08 -0.86
N GLY A 104 -0.73 -5.94 -1.76
CA GLY A 104 -0.36 -5.58 -3.12
C GLY A 104 -1.42 -5.78 -4.21
N HIS A 105 -2.72 -5.73 -3.92
CA HIS A 105 -3.75 -6.01 -4.93
C HIS A 105 -4.01 -4.87 -5.95
N LYS A 106 -3.53 -3.67 -5.69
CA LYS A 106 -3.73 -2.50 -6.59
C LYS A 106 -2.42 -1.83 -6.98
N LEU A 107 -1.49 -2.61 -7.52
CA LEU A 107 -0.16 -2.15 -7.96
C LEU A 107 -0.12 -1.77 -9.44
N GLU A 108 -1.24 -1.38 -10.02
CA GLU A 108 -1.31 -1.00 -11.42
C GLU A 108 -0.67 0.37 -11.68
N PRO A 109 -0.18 0.63 -12.92
CA PRO A 109 0.66 1.79 -13.19
C PRO A 109 0.02 3.13 -12.89
N LEU A 110 -1.29 3.30 -13.13
CA LEU A 110 -1.98 4.57 -12.90
C LEU A 110 -1.95 4.97 -11.42
N MET A 111 -2.30 4.04 -10.51
CA MET A 111 -2.25 4.32 -9.08
C MET A 111 -0.81 4.48 -8.58
N MET A 112 0.11 3.64 -9.08
CA MET A 112 1.52 3.73 -8.69
C MET A 112 2.21 4.99 -9.20
N SER A 113 1.72 5.62 -10.27
CA SER A 113 2.23 6.92 -10.72
C SER A 113 1.87 8.07 -9.77
N GLU A 114 0.81 7.92 -8.99
CA GLU A 114 0.36 8.92 -8.03
C GLU A 114 0.90 8.68 -6.61
N CYS A 115 1.36 7.47 -6.28
CA CYS A 115 1.78 7.09 -4.94
C CYS A 115 3.30 7.01 -4.80
N SER A 116 3.81 7.40 -3.63
CA SER A 116 5.24 7.34 -3.30
C SER A 116 5.71 5.90 -3.09
N MET A 117 4.82 5.06 -2.57
CA MET A 117 5.08 3.65 -2.30
C MET A 117 3.78 2.85 -2.19
N ALA A 118 3.91 1.53 -2.11
CA ALA A 118 2.82 0.62 -1.81
C ALA A 118 3.22 -0.42 -0.78
N SER A 119 2.27 -0.85 0.04
CA SER A 119 2.37 -2.13 0.75
C SER A 119 2.51 -3.24 -0.29
N PHE A 120 3.43 -4.17 -0.05
CA PHE A 120 3.74 -5.22 -1.01
C PHE A 120 2.83 -6.44 -0.87
N SER A 121 2.45 -6.77 0.36
CA SER A 121 1.67 -7.96 0.71
C SER A 121 1.24 -7.88 2.17
N ASP A 122 0.22 -8.65 2.54
CA ASP A 122 -0.15 -8.91 3.93
C ASP A 122 0.56 -10.15 4.50
N ALA A 123 1.54 -10.72 3.79
CA ALA A 123 2.34 -11.84 4.28
C ALA A 123 3.18 -11.42 5.51
N HIS A 124 3.23 -12.32 6.50
CA HIS A 124 3.96 -12.11 7.76
C HIS A 124 5.10 -13.10 7.98
N GLU A 125 5.19 -14.14 7.14
CA GLU A 125 6.21 -15.18 7.31
C GLU A 125 7.45 -14.87 6.47
N CYS A 126 8.62 -15.02 7.10
CA CYS A 126 9.88 -14.64 6.49
C CYS A 126 10.26 -15.50 5.29
N GLU A 127 9.65 -16.66 5.11
CA GLU A 127 9.83 -17.54 3.94
C GLU A 127 9.08 -17.03 2.72
N GLU A 128 7.93 -16.39 2.92
CA GLU A 128 7.07 -15.89 1.83
C GLU A 128 7.49 -14.49 1.35
N ILE A 129 7.85 -13.64 2.29
CA ILE A 129 8.16 -12.22 2.04
C ILE A 129 9.19 -12.02 0.92
N PRO A 130 10.37 -12.66 0.92
CA PRO A 130 11.37 -12.43 -0.13
C PRO A 130 10.93 -12.94 -1.51
N VAL A 131 10.13 -14.01 -1.56
CA VAL A 131 9.58 -14.54 -2.82
C VAL A 131 8.63 -13.53 -3.45
N ILE A 132 7.72 -12.97 -2.64
CA ILE A 132 6.76 -11.96 -3.09
C ILE A 132 7.51 -10.68 -3.49
N ALA A 133 8.43 -10.22 -2.64
CA ALA A 133 9.20 -9.00 -2.88
C ALA A 133 10.03 -9.07 -4.18
N ALA A 134 10.71 -10.19 -4.43
CA ALA A 134 11.45 -10.40 -5.67
C ALA A 134 10.52 -10.43 -6.90
N ALA A 135 9.34 -11.05 -6.79
CA ALA A 135 8.36 -11.09 -7.88
C ALA A 135 7.81 -9.70 -8.22
N LEU A 136 7.66 -8.81 -7.22
CA LEU A 136 7.14 -7.45 -7.40
C LEU A 136 8.04 -6.55 -8.25
N HIS A 137 9.33 -6.82 -8.34
CA HIS A 137 10.24 -6.07 -9.22
C HIS A 137 9.85 -6.10 -10.70
N ARG A 138 8.93 -6.98 -11.09
CA ARG A 138 8.34 -7.02 -12.43
C ARG A 138 7.18 -6.05 -12.61
N THR A 139 6.65 -5.53 -11.53
CA THR A 139 5.41 -4.73 -11.53
C THR A 139 5.65 -3.31 -11.06
N ILE A 140 6.42 -3.13 -10.00
CA ILE A 140 6.73 -1.82 -9.40
C ILE A 140 8.22 -1.66 -9.17
N LEU A 141 8.65 -0.42 -9.02
CA LEU A 141 10.04 -0.10 -8.74
C LEU A 141 10.41 -0.48 -7.29
N PRO A 142 11.63 -0.97 -7.03
CA PRO A 142 12.07 -1.29 -5.66
C PRO A 142 11.86 -0.14 -4.68
N ARG A 143 12.13 1.10 -5.10
CA ARG A 143 11.89 2.30 -4.28
C ARG A 143 10.43 2.54 -3.89
N GLN A 144 9.48 1.89 -4.57
CA GLN A 144 8.04 1.98 -4.27
C GLN A 144 7.53 0.75 -3.52
N SER A 145 8.28 -0.34 -3.45
CA SER A 145 7.90 -1.57 -2.77
C SER A 145 8.27 -1.50 -1.29
N GLN A 146 7.29 -1.29 -0.41
CA GLN A 146 7.50 -1.35 1.03
C GLN A 146 7.48 -2.81 1.49
N ILE A 147 8.60 -3.30 2.00
CA ILE A 147 8.78 -4.69 2.41
C ILE A 147 8.89 -4.78 3.93
N TRP A 148 8.08 -5.64 4.53
CA TRP A 148 8.02 -5.78 5.98
C TRP A 148 9.07 -6.75 6.51
N ALA A 149 9.88 -6.29 7.45
CA ALA A 149 10.60 -7.14 8.37
C ALA A 149 9.69 -7.42 9.58
N VAL A 150 8.92 -8.49 9.52
CA VAL A 150 8.06 -8.90 10.63
C VAL A 150 8.90 -9.68 11.63
N ILE A 151 9.18 -9.08 12.78
CA ILE A 151 10.08 -9.59 13.80
C ILE A 151 9.30 -9.95 15.06
N ARG A 152 9.51 -11.16 15.58
CA ARG A 152 8.89 -11.62 16.81
C ARG A 152 9.94 -11.74 17.91
N LYS A 153 9.58 -11.51 19.15
CA LYS A 153 10.47 -11.64 20.31
C LYS A 153 11.05 -13.06 20.47
N THR A 154 10.37 -14.06 19.93
CA THR A 154 10.79 -15.46 19.93
C THR A 154 11.74 -15.82 18.78
N ASP A 155 11.98 -14.90 17.83
CA ASP A 155 12.82 -15.17 16.68
C ASP A 155 14.30 -15.29 17.06
N SER A 156 14.98 -16.26 16.47
CA SER A 156 16.44 -16.36 16.59
C SER A 156 17.12 -15.17 15.89
N VAL A 157 18.32 -14.83 16.34
CA VAL A 157 19.15 -13.77 15.69
C VAL A 157 19.34 -14.06 14.20
N LYS A 158 19.49 -15.34 13.80
CA LYS A 158 19.60 -15.76 12.40
C LYS A 158 18.33 -15.45 11.61
N ARG A 159 17.13 -15.76 12.17
CA ARG A 159 15.84 -15.46 11.54
C ARG A 159 15.66 -13.96 11.38
N ILE A 160 16.00 -13.16 12.40
CA ILE A 160 15.95 -11.70 12.31
C ILE A 160 16.86 -11.18 11.20
N GLY A 161 18.10 -11.63 11.13
CA GLY A 161 19.03 -11.24 10.07
C GLY A 161 18.50 -11.55 8.68
N TYR A 162 17.88 -12.73 8.49
CA TYR A 162 17.24 -13.12 7.23
C TYR A 162 16.04 -12.22 6.91
N THR A 163 15.16 -11.98 7.88
CA THR A 163 13.98 -11.12 7.73
C THR A 163 14.37 -9.68 7.35
N VAL A 164 15.38 -9.14 8.02
CA VAL A 164 15.91 -7.79 7.72
C VAL A 164 16.54 -7.76 6.33
N ALA A 165 17.32 -8.78 5.95
CA ALA A 165 17.94 -8.85 4.62
C ALA A 165 16.90 -8.90 3.49
N SER A 166 15.74 -9.53 3.71
CA SER A 166 14.64 -9.57 2.73
C SER A 166 14.12 -8.17 2.36
N THR A 167 14.24 -7.18 3.26
CA THR A 167 13.83 -5.80 2.97
C THR A 167 14.76 -5.06 2.01
N PHE A 168 15.96 -5.60 1.73
CA PHE A 168 16.89 -5.00 0.76
C PHE A 168 16.39 -5.11 -0.69
N LEU A 169 15.33 -5.88 -0.90
CA LEU A 169 14.60 -5.91 -2.18
C LEU A 169 13.71 -4.67 -2.42
N GLY A 170 13.59 -3.77 -1.44
CA GLY A 170 12.77 -2.58 -1.57
C GLY A 170 12.95 -1.61 -0.42
N ARG A 171 11.87 -0.96 0.03
CA ARG A 171 11.84 -0.05 1.17
C ARG A 171 11.69 -0.84 2.45
N MET A 172 12.65 -0.70 3.35
CA MET A 172 12.63 -1.36 4.66
C MET A 172 11.50 -0.80 5.54
N CYS A 173 10.68 -1.70 6.08
CA CYS A 173 9.66 -1.40 7.07
C CYS A 173 9.70 -2.44 8.19
N PHE A 174 9.73 -2.01 9.43
CA PHE A 174 9.68 -2.91 10.59
C PHE A 174 8.26 -3.11 11.10
N SER A 175 7.95 -4.33 11.51
CA SER A 175 6.68 -4.74 12.10
C SER A 175 6.92 -5.82 13.16
N GLY A 176 5.92 -6.09 14.00
CA GLY A 176 5.97 -7.13 15.02
C GLY A 176 6.38 -6.62 16.40
N ASP A 177 7.08 -7.48 17.19
CA ASP A 177 7.34 -7.27 18.62
C ASP A 177 8.58 -6.43 18.91
N VAL A 178 8.84 -5.39 18.11
CA VAL A 178 10.10 -4.63 18.14
C VAL A 178 10.45 -4.01 19.51
N THR A 179 9.47 -3.77 20.35
CA THR A 179 9.68 -3.22 21.71
C THR A 179 10.11 -4.25 22.75
N GLU A 180 10.02 -5.54 22.43
CA GLU A 180 10.27 -6.65 23.38
C GLU A 180 11.54 -7.45 23.04
N LEU A 181 12.40 -6.91 22.18
CA LEU A 181 13.58 -7.61 21.68
C LEU A 181 14.76 -7.53 22.67
N SER A 182 15.57 -8.58 22.72
CA SER A 182 16.84 -8.59 23.46
C SER A 182 17.91 -7.73 22.77
N ALA A 183 18.94 -7.35 23.48
CA ALA A 183 20.06 -6.59 22.94
C ALA A 183 20.76 -7.28 21.76
N LYS A 184 20.84 -8.63 21.75
CA LYS A 184 21.41 -9.39 20.63
C LYS A 184 20.54 -9.32 19.39
N GLN A 185 19.23 -9.36 19.56
CA GLN A 185 18.27 -9.21 18.46
C GLN A 185 18.30 -7.80 17.89
N TRP A 186 18.31 -6.77 18.75
CA TRP A 186 18.48 -5.39 18.33
C TRP A 186 19.79 -5.15 17.57
N LYS A 187 20.89 -5.74 18.02
CA LYS A 187 22.17 -5.63 17.31
C LYS A 187 22.09 -6.14 15.87
N ALA A 188 21.39 -7.25 15.61
CA ALA A 188 21.19 -7.74 14.26
C ALA A 188 20.36 -6.78 13.39
N ILE A 189 19.36 -6.12 13.97
CA ILE A 189 18.57 -5.09 13.28
C ILE A 189 19.43 -3.89 12.94
N GLU A 190 20.20 -3.37 13.92
CA GLU A 190 21.10 -2.22 13.73
C GLU A 190 22.13 -2.46 12.63
N ASP A 191 22.74 -3.65 12.61
CA ASP A 191 23.69 -4.03 11.56
C ASP A 191 23.02 -4.09 10.18
N GLY A 192 21.81 -4.66 10.12
CA GLY A 192 21.01 -4.66 8.90
C GLY A 192 20.63 -3.26 8.44
N MET A 193 20.19 -2.37 9.35
CA MET A 193 19.89 -0.98 9.03
C MET A 193 21.13 -0.22 8.54
N ALA A 194 22.29 -0.45 9.16
CA ALA A 194 23.54 0.16 8.73
C ALA A 194 23.94 -0.27 7.31
N PHE A 195 23.71 -1.54 6.97
CA PHE A 195 23.90 -2.03 5.60
C PHE A 195 22.88 -1.44 4.65
N TYR A 196 21.59 -1.44 5.03
CA TYR A 196 20.50 -0.87 4.22
C TYR A 196 20.77 0.59 3.84
N LYS A 197 21.26 1.42 4.77
CA LYS A 197 21.62 2.81 4.50
C LYS A 197 22.67 2.93 3.39
N LYS A 198 23.60 1.99 3.29
CA LYS A 198 24.61 1.95 2.21
C LYS A 198 24.01 1.48 0.89
N ALA A 199 23.04 0.54 0.93
CA ALA A 199 22.37 0.01 -0.27
C ALA A 199 21.25 0.93 -0.78
N ALA A 200 20.70 1.81 0.06
CA ALA A 200 19.54 2.64 -0.26
C ALA A 200 19.68 3.47 -1.56
N PRO A 201 20.83 4.05 -1.93
CA PRO A 201 20.97 4.71 -3.22
C PRO A 201 20.74 3.76 -4.41
N ALA A 202 21.26 2.53 -4.35
CA ALA A 202 21.04 1.54 -5.41
C ALA A 202 19.57 1.09 -5.49
N ILE A 203 18.88 0.94 -4.34
CA ILE A 203 17.47 0.60 -4.28
C ILE A 203 16.61 1.73 -4.86
N ARG A 204 16.98 2.98 -4.59
CA ARG A 204 16.25 4.16 -5.04
C ARG A 204 16.44 4.46 -6.51
N ASP A 205 17.69 4.44 -6.99
CA ASP A 205 18.10 4.98 -8.30
C ASP A 205 18.54 3.90 -9.29
N GLY A 206 18.76 2.67 -8.82
CA GLY A 206 19.16 1.54 -9.64
C GLY A 206 17.99 0.92 -10.42
N TYR A 207 18.30 -0.11 -11.16
CA TYR A 207 17.31 -0.95 -11.85
C TYR A 207 17.48 -2.41 -11.43
N SER A 208 16.37 -3.15 -11.47
CA SER A 208 16.36 -4.57 -11.14
C SER A 208 16.72 -5.42 -12.35
N TYR A 209 17.61 -6.37 -12.15
CA TYR A 209 17.90 -7.43 -13.12
C TYR A 209 17.40 -8.77 -12.56
N ILE A 210 16.60 -9.50 -13.35
CA ILE A 210 15.98 -10.76 -12.93
C ILE A 210 16.50 -11.87 -13.82
N GLU A 211 17.28 -12.78 -13.23
CA GLU A 211 17.88 -13.92 -13.95
C GLU A 211 16.99 -15.16 -14.03
N SER A 212 15.95 -15.26 -13.18
CA SER A 212 15.06 -16.40 -13.19
C SER A 212 13.59 -16.03 -13.39
N HIS A 213 12.81 -16.98 -13.90
CA HIS A 213 11.42 -16.74 -14.27
C HIS A 213 10.42 -16.91 -13.11
N LYS A 214 10.78 -17.60 -12.04
CA LYS A 214 9.92 -17.83 -10.88
C LYS A 214 10.74 -17.83 -9.59
N GLY A 215 10.32 -17.03 -8.62
CA GLY A 215 10.68 -17.24 -7.23
C GLY A 215 9.86 -18.40 -6.66
N SER A 216 10.48 -19.21 -5.81
CA SER A 216 9.80 -20.23 -5.02
C SER A 216 10.43 -20.28 -3.64
N SER A 217 9.72 -20.87 -2.65
CA SER A 217 10.27 -21.10 -1.32
C SER A 217 11.53 -21.98 -1.31
N ASP A 218 11.70 -22.80 -2.36
CA ASP A 218 12.82 -23.73 -2.50
C ASP A 218 14.04 -23.10 -3.18
N ARG A 219 13.86 -21.98 -3.87
CA ARG A 219 14.92 -21.24 -4.57
C ARG A 219 14.71 -19.76 -4.35
N GLN A 220 15.29 -19.27 -3.28
CA GLN A 220 15.36 -17.82 -3.04
C GLN A 220 16.45 -17.22 -3.92
N LEU A 221 16.04 -16.26 -4.68
CA LEU A 221 16.91 -15.47 -5.55
C LEU A 221 17.68 -14.42 -4.76
#